data_e886a08adb35ad5c0250e675bd341ca0
#
_entry.id   e886a08adb35ad5c0250e675bd341ca0
#
_cell.length_a   1.000
_cell.length_b   1.000
_cell.length_c   1.000
_cell.angle_alpha   90.00
_cell.angle_beta   90.00
_cell.angle_gamma   90.00
#
_symmetry.space_group_name_H-M   'P 1'
#
loop_
_entity.id
_entity.type
_entity.pdbx_description
1 polymer ?
#
loop_
_entity_poly.entity_id
_entity_poly.type
_entity_poly.pdbx_seq_one_letter_code
_entity_poly.pdbx_strand_id
1 'polypeptide(L)'
;SNRLAIDSGKTDLPPPHMNIYKDNKRGGHTLEDAWKDMESLRQAMLKKEKPPNCVNCWKQENTTGTSRRQWMLEKIKNRPDAYLNNPPMNLKHMDLNFGNTCNLKCRMCGSWGSTHWFKEDKKLQEINPKFTRHLSDATPRSIDPSVYKNMEDKLSQMERIDFKGGEPMMQEGMYEVLQMLVNNGSACNVELGYVTNVTKTPERLKELWPYFKRVILNIS
;
A
#
# COMPACT_ATOMS: atom_id res chain seq x y z
N SER A 1 -2.86 -10.29 -9.10
CA SER A 1 -3.17 -9.24 -8.12
C SER A 1 -1.90 -8.52 -7.74
N ASN A 2 -1.62 -7.42 -8.41
CA ASN A 2 -0.46 -6.59 -8.13
C ASN A 2 -0.81 -5.68 -6.97
N ARG A 3 -0.37 -6.04 -5.78
CA ARG A 3 -0.48 -5.19 -4.61
C ARG A 3 0.84 -4.46 -4.42
N LEU A 4 0.80 -3.16 -4.47
CA LEU A 4 1.82 -2.29 -3.94
C LEU A 4 1.64 -2.23 -2.42
N ALA A 5 2.49 -2.89 -1.68
CA ALA A 5 2.62 -2.69 -0.25
C ALA A 5 4.08 -2.39 0.06
N ILE A 6 4.26 -1.42 0.89
CA ILE A 6 5.52 -0.88 1.28
C ILE A 6 5.93 -1.56 2.57
N ASP A 7 6.97 -2.36 2.56
CA ASP A 7 7.62 -2.80 3.78
C ASP A 7 9.14 -2.93 3.63
N SER A 8 9.85 -2.43 4.63
CA SER A 8 11.29 -2.38 4.74
C SER A 8 11.79 -3.54 5.59
N GLY A 9 11.87 -4.74 5.04
CA GLY A 9 12.49 -5.87 5.70
C GLY A 9 13.57 -6.49 4.83
N LYS A 10 14.80 -6.54 5.33
CA LYS A 10 15.91 -7.24 4.69
C LYS A 10 15.63 -8.75 4.62
N THR A 11 15.28 -9.24 3.46
CA THR A 11 15.50 -10.61 3.05
C THR A 11 16.11 -10.56 1.66
N ASP A 12 17.06 -11.43 1.35
CA ASP A 12 17.77 -11.51 0.07
C ASP A 12 16.88 -11.90 -1.13
N LEU A 13 15.59 -11.98 -0.92
CA LEU A 13 14.58 -12.17 -1.96
C LEU A 13 13.89 -10.81 -2.20
N PRO A 14 13.74 -10.38 -3.45
CA PRO A 14 12.97 -9.18 -3.75
C PRO A 14 11.56 -9.36 -3.17
N PRO A 15 11.09 -8.42 -2.35
CA PRO A 15 9.76 -8.52 -1.78
C PRO A 15 8.72 -8.52 -2.90
N PRO A 16 7.61 -9.26 -2.75
CA PRO A 16 6.49 -9.21 -3.69
C PRO A 16 5.75 -7.85 -3.65
N HIS A 17 6.38 -6.85 -3.07
CA HIS A 17 5.84 -5.52 -2.84
C HIS A 17 6.79 -4.49 -3.43
N MET A 18 6.25 -3.56 -4.15
CA MET A 18 6.97 -2.48 -4.75
C MET A 18 7.03 -1.28 -3.81
N ASN A 19 8.24 -0.85 -3.45
CA ASN A 19 8.45 0.39 -2.73
C ASN A 19 8.76 1.50 -3.73
N ILE A 20 7.82 2.44 -3.90
CA ILE A 20 8.08 3.69 -4.60
C ILE A 20 8.46 4.75 -3.55
N TYR A 21 9.61 4.57 -2.93
CA TYR A 21 10.21 5.62 -2.11
C TYR A 21 11.43 6.20 -2.82
N LYS A 22 11.46 7.50 -2.96
CA LYS A 22 12.71 8.23 -2.94
C LYS A 22 13.17 8.38 -1.48
N ASP A 23 13.77 7.33 -0.90
CA ASP A 23 14.76 7.64 0.09
C ASP A 23 16.04 7.99 -0.69
N ASN A 24 16.77 8.99 -0.24
CA ASN A 24 17.97 9.52 -0.92
C ASN A 24 19.12 8.50 -1.03
N LYS A 25 18.91 7.23 -0.71
CA LYS A 25 19.91 6.16 -0.65
C LYS A 25 19.60 4.95 -1.54
N ARG A 26 18.38 4.82 -2.06
CA ARG A 26 18.01 3.75 -2.99
C ARG A 26 17.36 4.38 -4.20
N GLY A 27 18.01 4.29 -5.34
CA GLY A 27 17.52 4.87 -6.58
C GLY A 27 16.01 4.61 -6.76
N GLY A 28 15.24 5.66 -7.04
CA GLY A 28 13.79 5.56 -7.15
C GLY A 28 13.40 4.61 -8.28
N HIS A 29 12.76 3.50 -7.95
CA HIS A 29 12.12 2.65 -8.94
C HIS A 29 10.83 3.33 -9.41
N THR A 30 10.63 3.38 -10.72
CA THR A 30 9.36 3.76 -11.30
C THR A 30 8.35 2.61 -11.18
N LEU A 31 7.07 2.89 -11.41
CA LEU A 31 6.05 1.82 -11.51
C LEU A 31 6.39 0.82 -12.62
N GLU A 32 6.94 1.31 -13.71
CA GLU A 32 7.37 0.53 -14.85
C GLU A 32 8.53 -0.41 -14.49
N ASP A 33 9.53 0.08 -13.76
CA ASP A 33 10.65 -0.76 -13.29
C ASP A 33 10.16 -1.88 -12.40
N ALA A 34 9.33 -1.56 -11.45
CA ALA A 34 8.76 -2.54 -10.55
C ALA A 34 7.81 -3.52 -11.26
N TRP A 35 7.11 -3.09 -12.30
CA TRP A 35 6.35 -4.01 -13.14
C TRP A 35 7.25 -5.00 -13.85
N LYS A 36 8.40 -4.56 -14.38
CA LYS A 36 9.42 -5.42 -15.00
C LYS A 36 10.02 -6.40 -14.00
N ASP A 37 10.38 -5.93 -12.81
CA ASP A 37 10.96 -6.77 -11.75
C ASP A 37 10.03 -7.93 -11.34
N MET A 38 8.73 -7.73 -11.47
CA MET A 38 7.71 -8.75 -11.18
C MET A 38 7.39 -9.67 -12.38
N GLU A 39 8.06 -9.52 -13.52
CA GLU A 39 7.77 -10.30 -14.72
C GLU A 39 7.95 -11.81 -14.51
N SER A 40 9.08 -12.23 -13.94
CA SER A 40 9.36 -13.64 -13.67
C SER A 40 8.29 -14.27 -12.75
N LEU A 41 7.83 -13.51 -11.75
CA LEU A 41 6.77 -13.95 -10.84
C LEU A 41 5.43 -14.08 -11.59
N ARG A 42 5.07 -13.11 -12.44
CA ARG A 42 3.85 -13.19 -13.26
C ARG A 42 3.87 -14.39 -14.16
N GLN A 43 4.99 -14.64 -14.86
CA GLN A 43 5.15 -15.78 -15.77
C GLN A 43 5.04 -17.13 -15.01
N ALA A 44 5.69 -17.26 -13.87
CA ALA A 44 5.56 -18.45 -13.02
C ALA A 44 4.10 -18.69 -12.59
N MET A 45 3.39 -17.62 -12.20
CA MET A 45 1.98 -17.72 -11.81
C MET A 45 1.07 -18.13 -12.99
N LEU A 46 1.31 -17.61 -14.19
CA LEU A 46 0.59 -18.00 -15.41
C LEU A 46 0.82 -19.48 -15.77
N LYS A 47 2.03 -19.99 -15.56
CA LYS A 47 2.38 -21.40 -15.73
C LYS A 47 1.86 -22.30 -14.60
N LYS A 48 1.11 -21.74 -13.64
CA LYS A 48 0.60 -22.45 -12.44
C LYS A 48 1.71 -22.97 -11.52
N GLU A 49 2.90 -22.42 -11.61
CA GLU A 49 3.99 -22.72 -10.69
C GLU A 49 3.74 -22.11 -9.32
N LYS A 50 4.45 -22.61 -8.30
CA LYS A 50 4.37 -22.11 -6.92
C LYS A 50 5.66 -21.32 -6.57
N PRO A 51 5.80 -20.08 -7.00
CA PRO A 51 7.02 -19.33 -6.74
C PRO A 51 7.23 -19.10 -5.23
N PRO A 52 8.50 -19.16 -4.75
CA PRO A 52 8.82 -19.08 -3.32
C PRO A 52 8.40 -17.75 -2.69
N ASN A 53 8.34 -16.68 -3.47
CA ASN A 53 7.87 -15.37 -3.03
C ASN A 53 6.41 -15.38 -2.51
N CYS A 54 5.63 -16.40 -2.88
CA CYS A 54 4.24 -16.57 -2.46
C CYS A 54 4.06 -17.64 -1.38
N VAL A 55 5.13 -18.05 -0.71
CA VAL A 55 5.11 -19.16 0.27
C VAL A 55 4.07 -18.99 1.37
N ASN A 56 3.80 -17.77 1.81
CA ASN A 56 2.80 -17.51 2.83
C ASN A 56 1.37 -17.83 2.36
N CYS A 57 1.06 -17.53 1.09
CA CYS A 57 -0.22 -17.91 0.50
C CYS A 57 -0.32 -19.44 0.38
N TRP A 58 0.74 -20.11 -0.06
CA TRP A 58 0.77 -21.57 -0.18
C TRP A 58 0.61 -22.26 1.17
N LYS A 59 1.31 -21.77 2.22
CA LYS A 59 1.14 -22.27 3.59
C LYS A 59 -0.29 -22.09 4.08
N GLN A 60 -0.87 -20.92 3.87
CA GLN A 60 -2.23 -20.62 4.26
C GLN A 60 -3.25 -21.55 3.56
N GLU A 61 -3.09 -21.75 2.25
CA GLU A 61 -3.95 -22.65 1.48
C GLU A 61 -3.88 -24.10 1.98
N ASN A 62 -2.69 -24.56 2.39
CA ASN A 62 -2.51 -25.91 2.93
C ASN A 62 -3.10 -26.06 4.34
N THR A 63 -3.22 -25.00 5.13
CA THR A 63 -3.69 -25.08 6.53
C THR A 63 -5.17 -24.74 6.68
N THR A 64 -5.64 -23.71 5.99
CA THR A 64 -7.00 -23.17 6.13
C THR A 64 -7.88 -23.36 4.89
N GLY A 65 -7.31 -23.88 3.80
CA GLY A 65 -8.00 -24.02 2.52
C GLY A 65 -8.20 -22.71 1.75
N THR A 66 -7.87 -21.55 2.36
CA THR A 66 -8.08 -20.25 1.75
C THR A 66 -6.85 -19.34 1.92
N SER A 67 -6.64 -18.43 0.96
CA SER A 67 -5.59 -17.42 1.03
C SER A 67 -6.04 -16.12 0.39
N ARG A 68 -5.28 -15.05 0.65
CA ARG A 68 -5.51 -13.79 -0.05
C ARG A 68 -5.42 -13.92 -1.58
N ARG A 69 -4.54 -14.78 -2.09
CA ARG A 69 -4.41 -15.08 -3.52
C ARG A 69 -5.72 -15.63 -4.07
N GLN A 70 -6.30 -16.63 -3.42
CA GLN A 70 -7.58 -17.24 -3.84
C GLN A 70 -8.73 -16.22 -3.78
N TRP A 71 -8.79 -15.44 -2.72
CA TRP A 71 -9.79 -14.37 -2.61
C TRP A 71 -9.68 -13.34 -3.73
N MET A 72 -8.45 -12.98 -4.14
CA MET A 72 -8.25 -12.10 -5.28
C MET A 72 -8.62 -12.74 -6.61
N LEU A 73 -8.30 -14.03 -6.80
CA LEU A 73 -8.72 -14.78 -8.00
C LEU A 73 -10.24 -14.83 -8.13
N GLU A 74 -10.94 -15.03 -7.04
CA GLU A 74 -12.41 -15.03 -7.03
C GLU A 74 -12.98 -13.68 -7.48
N LYS A 75 -12.37 -12.57 -7.05
CA LYS A 75 -12.77 -11.22 -7.47
C LYS A 75 -12.60 -10.96 -8.97
N ILE A 76 -11.61 -11.59 -9.58
CA ILE A 76 -11.27 -11.36 -11.00
C ILE A 76 -11.72 -12.47 -11.93
N LYS A 77 -12.36 -13.53 -11.43
CA LYS A 77 -12.73 -14.71 -12.22
C LYS A 77 -13.57 -14.41 -13.45
N ASN A 78 -14.37 -13.37 -13.39
CA ASN A 78 -15.25 -12.95 -14.48
C ASN A 78 -14.64 -11.85 -15.39
N ARG A 79 -13.34 -11.59 -15.24
CA ARG A 79 -12.62 -10.59 -16.05
C ARG A 79 -11.76 -11.29 -17.10
N PRO A 80 -12.15 -11.26 -18.39
CA PRO A 80 -11.39 -11.91 -19.46
C PRO A 80 -9.95 -11.41 -19.57
N ASP A 81 -9.73 -10.12 -19.34
CA ASP A 81 -8.42 -9.45 -19.38
C ASP A 81 -7.48 -9.87 -18.25
N ALA A 82 -8.01 -10.44 -17.18
CA ALA A 82 -7.21 -10.87 -16.03
C ALA A 82 -6.32 -12.10 -16.32
N TYR A 83 -6.58 -12.82 -17.40
CA TYR A 83 -5.93 -14.08 -17.76
C TYR A 83 -5.10 -14.00 -19.04
N LEU A 84 -4.79 -12.80 -19.51
CA LEU A 84 -3.94 -12.61 -20.69
C LEU A 84 -2.52 -13.12 -20.42
N ASN A 85 -1.93 -13.82 -21.39
CA ASN A 85 -0.60 -14.40 -21.27
C ASN A 85 0.52 -13.36 -21.06
N ASN A 86 0.31 -12.14 -21.48
CA ASN A 86 1.21 -11.01 -21.22
C ASN A 86 0.40 -9.73 -21.07
N PRO A 87 -0.27 -9.54 -19.92
CA PRO A 87 -1.12 -8.38 -19.72
C PRO A 87 -0.25 -7.11 -19.71
N PRO A 88 -0.69 -6.04 -20.36
CA PRO A 88 -0.08 -4.73 -20.17
C PRO A 88 -0.17 -4.33 -18.70
N MET A 89 0.65 -3.37 -18.27
CA MET A 89 0.54 -2.84 -16.92
C MET A 89 -0.83 -2.15 -16.75
N ASN A 90 -1.77 -2.91 -16.20
CA ASN A 90 -3.12 -2.44 -15.92
C ASN A 90 -3.39 -2.59 -14.42
N LEU A 91 -2.94 -1.62 -13.65
CA LEU A 91 -3.15 -1.58 -12.22
C LEU A 91 -4.59 -1.17 -11.94
N LYS A 92 -5.30 -1.96 -11.13
CA LYS A 92 -6.70 -1.72 -10.76
C LYS A 92 -6.88 -1.44 -9.27
N HIS A 93 -5.89 -1.80 -8.47
CA HIS A 93 -5.92 -1.62 -7.03
C HIS A 93 -4.55 -1.18 -6.53
N MET A 94 -4.53 -0.14 -5.73
CA MET A 94 -3.31 0.42 -5.14
C MET A 94 -3.50 0.66 -3.65
N ASP A 95 -2.49 0.27 -2.86
CA ASP A 95 -2.36 0.65 -1.45
C ASP A 95 -1.44 1.89 -1.39
N LEU A 96 -1.91 2.99 -0.83
CA LEU A 96 -1.13 4.21 -0.64
C LEU A 96 -0.87 4.46 0.85
N ASN A 97 0.39 4.73 1.17
CA ASN A 97 0.83 5.09 2.51
C ASN A 97 1.66 6.37 2.43
N PHE A 98 1.10 7.48 2.89
CA PHE A 98 1.72 8.80 2.81
C PHE A 98 2.67 9.11 3.98
N GLY A 99 2.68 8.27 5.01
CA GLY A 99 3.58 8.47 6.13
C GLY A 99 3.16 7.76 7.40
N ASN A 100 3.86 8.07 8.50
CA ASN A 100 3.67 7.46 9.80
C ASN A 100 3.12 8.45 10.87
N THR A 101 2.66 9.62 10.47
CA THR A 101 1.99 10.54 11.39
C THR A 101 0.66 9.92 11.84
N CYS A 102 0.47 9.81 13.15
CA CYS A 102 -0.72 9.28 13.77
C CYS A 102 -0.98 10.00 15.10
N ASN A 103 -2.23 10.10 15.49
CA ASN A 103 -2.62 10.70 16.77
C ASN A 103 -2.77 9.66 17.90
N LEU A 104 -2.57 8.38 17.62
CA LEU A 104 -2.61 7.30 18.61
C LEU A 104 -1.25 6.62 18.77
N LYS A 105 -1.09 5.97 19.94
CA LYS A 105 0.08 5.16 20.31
C LYS A 105 -0.36 3.74 20.66
N CYS A 106 -0.86 3.00 19.69
CA CYS A 106 -1.38 1.65 19.89
C CYS A 106 -0.24 0.68 20.23
N ARG A 107 -0.48 -0.26 21.16
CA ARG A 107 0.53 -1.25 21.61
C ARG A 107 1.08 -2.13 20.48
N MET A 108 0.30 -2.36 19.44
CA MET A 108 0.69 -3.17 18.30
C MET A 108 1.52 -2.40 17.27
N CYS A 109 1.60 -1.07 17.37
CA CYS A 109 2.37 -0.21 16.50
C CYS A 109 3.78 0.02 17.05
N GLY A 110 4.66 0.51 16.17
CA GLY A 110 5.96 1.07 16.49
C GLY A 110 6.14 2.38 15.73
N SER A 111 7.34 2.93 15.75
CA SER A 111 7.69 4.18 15.03
C SER A 111 7.41 4.13 13.54
N TRP A 112 7.35 2.95 12.95
CA TRP A 112 6.98 2.77 11.54
C TRP A 112 5.52 3.15 11.24
N GLY A 113 4.61 3.04 12.23
CA GLY A 113 3.18 3.32 12.09
C GLY A 113 2.67 4.47 12.94
N SER A 114 3.48 4.99 13.88
CA SER A 114 3.11 6.17 14.66
C SER A 114 4.34 6.91 15.18
N THR A 115 4.39 8.21 14.91
CA THR A 115 5.44 9.10 15.41
C THR A 115 5.48 9.19 16.93
N HIS A 116 4.39 8.85 17.62
CA HIS A 116 4.35 8.82 19.09
C HIS A 116 5.25 7.75 19.73
N TRP A 117 5.72 6.75 18.94
CA TRP A 117 6.62 5.72 19.43
C TRP A 117 8.11 6.09 19.38
N PHE A 118 8.49 7.18 18.73
CA PHE A 118 9.91 7.52 18.49
C PHE A 118 10.76 7.54 19.77
N LYS A 119 10.24 8.13 20.85
CA LYS A 119 10.99 8.24 22.11
C LYS A 119 11.25 6.87 22.76
N GLU A 120 10.24 6.03 22.78
CA GLU A 120 10.33 4.69 23.39
C GLU A 120 11.15 3.74 22.54
N ASP A 121 10.96 3.73 21.24
CA ASP A 121 11.74 2.91 20.33
C ASP A 121 13.23 3.27 20.40
N LYS A 122 13.57 4.57 20.53
CA LYS A 122 14.94 5.02 20.75
C LYS A 122 15.51 4.51 22.07
N LYS A 123 14.76 4.61 23.18
CA LYS A 123 15.18 4.07 24.47
C LYS A 123 15.37 2.55 24.45
N LEU A 124 14.47 1.82 23.77
CA LEU A 124 14.59 0.38 23.62
C LEU A 124 15.85 0.00 22.84
N GLN A 125 16.22 0.79 21.83
CA GLN A 125 17.46 0.59 21.08
C GLN A 125 18.71 0.86 21.93
N GLU A 126 18.67 1.87 22.79
CA GLU A 126 19.76 2.16 23.73
C GLU A 126 19.97 1.00 24.71
N ILE A 127 18.89 0.38 25.20
CA ILE A 127 18.92 -0.77 26.13
C ILE A 127 19.34 -2.05 25.41
N ASN A 128 18.84 -2.27 24.21
CA ASN A 128 19.14 -3.44 23.40
C ASN A 128 19.44 -3.04 21.95
N PRO A 129 20.71 -2.89 21.56
CA PRO A 129 21.10 -2.51 20.20
C PRO A 129 20.61 -3.48 19.10
N LYS A 130 20.24 -4.72 19.48
CA LYS A 130 19.61 -5.68 18.56
C LYS A 130 18.12 -5.42 18.33
N PHE A 131 17.54 -4.50 19.09
CA PHE A 131 16.18 -4.04 18.89
C PHE A 131 16.13 -3.18 17.61
N THR A 132 16.11 -3.85 16.50
CA THR A 132 16.08 -3.23 15.15
C THR A 132 14.68 -3.09 14.60
N ARG A 133 13.66 -3.18 15.44
CA ARG A 133 12.25 -3.16 15.02
C ARG A 133 11.93 -1.82 14.34
N HIS A 134 12.31 -1.74 13.05
CA HIS A 134 11.89 -0.66 12.14
C HIS A 134 12.20 0.78 12.62
N LEU A 135 13.29 0.95 13.36
CA LEU A 135 13.84 2.27 13.60
C LEU A 135 14.42 2.82 12.29
N SER A 136 13.53 3.25 11.45
CA SER A 136 13.88 4.29 10.51
C SER A 136 14.03 5.56 11.30
N ASP A 137 15.12 6.22 11.08
CA ASP A 137 15.53 7.57 11.50
C ASP A 137 14.41 8.39 12.16
N ALA A 138 13.97 8.08 13.34
CA ALA A 138 13.03 8.79 14.23
C ALA A 138 12.42 10.13 13.72
N THR A 139 12.13 10.19 12.43
CA THR A 139 11.57 11.35 11.73
C THR A 139 10.21 11.03 11.15
N PRO A 140 9.28 11.98 11.16
CA PRO A 140 8.04 11.83 10.41
C PRO A 140 8.36 11.54 8.95
N ARG A 141 7.78 10.46 8.44
CA ARG A 141 7.90 10.13 7.00
C ARG A 141 6.76 10.79 6.27
N SER A 142 7.07 11.39 5.15
CA SER A 142 6.09 11.86 4.17
C SER A 142 6.56 11.45 2.78
N ILE A 143 5.62 11.17 1.91
CA ILE A 143 5.93 10.97 0.48
C ILE A 143 6.07 12.33 -0.18
N ASP A 144 7.10 12.48 -1.03
CA ASP A 144 7.24 13.65 -1.87
C ASP A 144 6.01 13.78 -2.79
N PRO A 145 5.34 14.93 -2.81
CA PRO A 145 4.18 15.16 -3.66
C PRO A 145 4.41 14.87 -5.15
N SER A 146 5.62 15.02 -5.65
CA SER A 146 5.94 14.69 -7.04
C SER A 146 5.68 13.23 -7.39
N VAL A 147 5.79 12.31 -6.42
CA VAL A 147 5.61 10.87 -6.64
C VAL A 147 4.18 10.58 -7.09
N TYR A 148 3.17 11.05 -6.35
CA TYR A 148 1.77 10.75 -6.69
C TYR A 148 1.21 11.71 -7.76
N LYS A 149 1.73 12.93 -7.90
CA LYS A 149 1.37 13.84 -9.00
C LYS A 149 1.81 13.29 -10.35
N ASN A 150 3.01 12.70 -10.42
CA ASN A 150 3.49 12.02 -11.63
C ASN A 150 2.76 10.71 -11.95
N MET A 151 1.88 10.26 -11.04
CA MET A 151 1.08 9.04 -11.20
C MET A 151 -0.39 9.32 -11.51
N GLU A 152 -0.78 10.54 -11.81
CA GLU A 152 -2.18 10.91 -12.02
C GLU A 152 -2.89 10.01 -13.03
N ASP A 153 -2.28 9.78 -14.20
CA ASP A 153 -2.83 8.90 -15.24
C ASP A 153 -3.07 7.46 -14.74
N LYS A 154 -2.19 6.97 -13.87
CA LYS A 154 -2.31 5.64 -13.28
C LYS A 154 -3.40 5.61 -12.20
N LEU A 155 -3.42 6.62 -11.34
CA LEU A 155 -4.41 6.75 -10.26
C LEU A 155 -5.83 6.90 -10.83
N SER A 156 -5.98 7.62 -11.94
CA SER A 156 -7.27 7.81 -12.63
C SER A 156 -7.85 6.52 -13.22
N GLN A 157 -7.03 5.50 -13.45
CA GLN A 157 -7.44 4.20 -13.98
C GLN A 157 -7.74 3.16 -12.88
N MET A 158 -7.54 3.52 -11.60
CA MET A 158 -7.80 2.62 -10.48
C MET A 158 -9.29 2.37 -10.30
N GLU A 159 -9.60 1.16 -9.91
CA GLU A 159 -10.94 0.79 -9.45
C GLU A 159 -11.03 0.85 -7.93
N ARG A 160 -9.87 0.75 -7.26
CA ARG A 160 -9.78 0.82 -5.81
C ARG A 160 -8.45 1.41 -5.34
N ILE A 161 -8.53 2.32 -4.37
CA ILE A 161 -7.38 2.86 -3.65
C ILE A 161 -7.59 2.64 -2.15
N ASP A 162 -6.66 1.92 -1.52
CA ASP A 162 -6.65 1.73 -0.06
C ASP A 162 -5.60 2.65 0.58
N PHE A 163 -6.02 3.48 1.51
CA PHE A 163 -5.16 4.37 2.29
C PHE A 163 -4.75 3.72 3.61
N LYS A 164 -3.45 3.72 3.86
CA LYS A 164 -2.81 3.13 5.04
C LYS A 164 -1.70 4.05 5.57
N GLY A 165 -1.01 3.58 6.60
CA GLY A 165 0.12 4.29 7.19
C GLY A 165 -0.09 4.55 8.66
N GLY A 166 0.25 5.73 9.17
CA GLY A 166 -0.13 6.19 10.48
C GLY A 166 -1.64 6.32 10.60
N GLU A 167 -2.14 7.53 10.68
CA GLU A 167 -3.58 7.80 10.48
C GLU A 167 -3.77 8.43 9.09
N PRO A 168 -4.39 7.75 8.13
CA PRO A 168 -4.53 8.25 6.76
C PRO A 168 -5.23 9.62 6.69
N MET A 169 -6.24 9.84 7.54
CA MET A 169 -7.02 11.08 7.57
C MET A 169 -6.22 12.29 8.07
N MET A 170 -4.99 12.08 8.54
CA MET A 170 -4.06 13.13 8.95
C MET A 170 -3.00 13.43 7.88
N GLN A 171 -3.02 12.76 6.74
CA GLN A 171 -1.98 12.85 5.71
C GLN A 171 -2.44 13.77 4.57
N GLU A 172 -1.77 14.90 4.37
CA GLU A 172 -2.16 15.87 3.32
C GLU A 172 -2.10 15.26 1.90
N GLY A 173 -1.11 14.40 1.63
CA GLY A 173 -1.01 13.71 0.34
C GLY A 173 -2.23 12.89 -0.02
N MET A 174 -2.95 12.34 0.97
CA MET A 174 -4.22 11.66 0.73
C MET A 174 -5.26 12.64 0.15
N TYR A 175 -5.39 13.83 0.75
CA TYR A 175 -6.35 14.84 0.28
C TYR A 175 -6.01 15.35 -1.11
N GLU A 176 -4.72 15.54 -1.40
CA GLU A 176 -4.27 15.96 -2.74
C GLU A 176 -4.66 14.90 -3.79
N VAL A 177 -4.48 13.60 -3.49
CA VAL A 177 -4.92 12.54 -4.41
C VAL A 177 -6.43 12.52 -4.59
N LEU A 178 -7.21 12.64 -3.51
CA LEU A 178 -8.67 12.69 -3.63
C LEU A 178 -9.13 13.88 -4.47
N GLN A 179 -8.57 15.06 -4.21
CA GLN A 179 -8.92 16.26 -4.96
C GLN A 179 -8.54 16.16 -6.44
N MET A 180 -7.39 15.55 -6.74
CA MET A 180 -6.95 15.31 -8.11
C MET A 180 -7.94 14.42 -8.86
N LEU A 181 -8.39 13.31 -8.24
CA LEU A 181 -9.36 12.38 -8.83
C LEU A 181 -10.75 13.01 -9.01
N VAL A 182 -11.14 13.92 -8.13
CA VAL A 182 -12.38 14.70 -8.28
C VAL A 182 -12.25 15.69 -9.43
N ASN A 183 -11.14 16.43 -9.49
CA ASN A 183 -10.92 17.46 -10.52
C ASN A 183 -10.86 16.88 -11.94
N ASN A 184 -10.29 15.70 -12.12
CA ASN A 184 -10.21 15.04 -13.44
C ASN A 184 -11.41 14.14 -13.77
N GLY A 185 -12.40 14.07 -12.89
CA GLY A 185 -13.65 13.34 -13.10
C GLY A 185 -13.56 11.82 -12.95
N SER A 186 -12.42 11.26 -12.52
CA SER A 186 -12.26 9.79 -12.38
C SER A 186 -12.78 9.25 -11.06
N ALA A 187 -13.02 10.09 -10.05
CA ALA A 187 -13.46 9.71 -8.71
C ALA A 187 -14.68 8.77 -8.70
N CYS A 188 -15.65 8.99 -9.58
CA CYS A 188 -16.88 8.18 -9.64
C CYS A 188 -16.65 6.70 -9.99
N ASN A 189 -15.47 6.34 -10.50
CA ASN A 189 -15.09 4.97 -10.82
C ASN A 189 -14.30 4.29 -9.70
N VAL A 190 -13.84 5.05 -8.70
CA VAL A 190 -12.89 4.60 -7.69
C VAL A 190 -13.59 4.26 -6.37
N GLU A 191 -13.34 3.07 -5.84
CA GLU A 191 -13.66 2.71 -4.46
C GLU A 191 -12.50 3.13 -3.54
N LEU A 192 -12.81 3.80 -2.44
CA LEU A 192 -11.85 4.15 -1.41
C LEU A 192 -11.92 3.17 -0.25
N GLY A 193 -10.76 2.71 0.22
CA GLY A 193 -10.62 1.94 1.45
C GLY A 193 -9.70 2.67 2.43
N TYR A 194 -10.07 2.70 3.69
CA TYR A 194 -9.25 3.27 4.77
C TYR A 194 -8.98 2.23 5.84
N VAL A 195 -7.75 2.16 6.32
CA VAL A 195 -7.43 1.54 7.61
C VAL A 195 -7.18 2.68 8.58
N THR A 196 -8.12 2.94 9.47
CA THR A 196 -8.17 4.17 10.26
C THR A 196 -8.66 3.91 11.68
N ASN A 197 -8.23 4.73 12.62
CA ASN A 197 -8.70 4.71 14.00
C ASN A 197 -10.01 5.50 14.21
N VAL A 198 -10.45 6.24 13.21
CA VAL A 198 -11.71 7.04 13.18
C VAL A 198 -11.86 7.98 14.36
N THR A 199 -10.79 8.39 15.03
CA THR A 199 -10.88 9.36 16.15
C THR A 199 -11.35 10.73 15.70
N LYS A 200 -11.11 11.06 14.43
CA LYS A 200 -11.59 12.28 13.77
C LYS A 200 -11.93 11.98 12.31
N THR A 201 -13.07 12.48 11.86
CA THR A 201 -13.42 12.52 10.43
C THR A 201 -13.47 13.99 10.01
N PRO A 202 -12.43 14.51 9.36
CA PRO A 202 -12.39 15.90 8.92
C PRO A 202 -13.51 16.24 7.95
N GLU A 203 -14.09 17.46 8.03
CA GLU A 203 -15.17 17.92 7.16
C GLU A 203 -14.76 17.84 5.67
N ARG A 204 -13.51 18.20 5.36
CA ARG A 204 -12.95 18.08 4.00
C ARG A 204 -13.13 16.70 3.39
N LEU A 205 -13.08 15.61 4.17
CA LEU A 205 -13.37 14.26 3.68
C LEU A 205 -14.84 14.05 3.39
N LYS A 206 -15.72 14.57 4.23
CA LYS A 206 -17.17 14.47 4.01
C LYS A 206 -17.61 15.18 2.74
N GLU A 207 -16.91 16.27 2.37
CA GLU A 207 -17.12 17.01 1.11
C GLU A 207 -16.62 16.23 -0.10
N LEU A 208 -15.51 15.48 0.02
CA LEU A 208 -14.91 14.76 -1.10
C LEU A 208 -15.53 13.38 -1.34
N TRP A 209 -15.90 12.64 -0.29
CA TRP A 209 -16.39 11.27 -0.40
C TRP A 209 -17.61 11.07 -1.32
N PRO A 210 -18.59 12.00 -1.41
CA PRO A 210 -19.73 11.85 -2.30
C PRO A 210 -19.39 11.73 -3.80
N TYR A 211 -18.21 12.15 -4.22
CA TYR A 211 -17.75 12.02 -5.60
C TYR A 211 -17.28 10.61 -5.94
N PHE A 212 -16.97 9.79 -4.94
CA PHE A 212 -16.39 8.46 -5.12
C PHE A 212 -17.47 7.37 -5.21
N LYS A 213 -17.18 6.31 -5.95
CA LYS A 213 -18.08 5.18 -6.15
C LYS A 213 -18.51 4.53 -4.83
N ARG A 214 -17.59 4.43 -3.89
CA ARG A 214 -17.80 3.80 -2.57
C ARG A 214 -16.70 4.18 -1.60
N VAL A 215 -17.04 4.31 -0.32
CA VAL A 215 -16.08 4.51 0.77
C VAL A 215 -16.23 3.37 1.78
N ILE A 216 -15.11 2.74 2.11
CA ILE A 216 -15.03 1.60 3.05
C ILE A 216 -14.07 1.98 4.17
N LEU A 217 -14.57 2.00 5.39
CA LEU A 217 -13.76 2.24 6.60
C LEU A 217 -13.48 0.91 7.29
N ASN A 218 -12.22 0.53 7.37
CA ASN A 218 -11.75 -0.57 8.19
C ASN A 218 -11.23 0.03 9.50
N ILE A 219 -12.03 -0.07 10.54
CA ILE A 219 -11.74 0.52 11.85
C ILE A 219 -10.77 -0.41 12.59
N SER A 220 -9.66 0.14 13.07
CA SER A 220 -8.58 -0.57 13.76
C SER A 220 -8.37 -0.06 15.18
#